data_df261aa575354000418c77f9a9a60c86
#
_entry.id   df261aa575354000418c77f9a9a60c86
#
_cell.length_a   1.000
_cell.length_b   1.000
_cell.length_c   1.000
_cell.angle_alpha   90.00
_cell.angle_beta   90.00
_cell.angle_gamma   90.00
#
_symmetry.space_group_name_H-M   'P 1'
#
loop_
_entity.id
_entity.type
_entity.pdbx_description
1 polymer ?
#
loop_
_entity_poly.entity_id
_entity_poly.type
_entity_poly.pdbx_seq_one_letter_code
_entity_poly.pdbx_strand_id
1 'polypeptide(L)'
;MNNGNGTVKLLSLTLVISITVILALGQETNTITLTTFAQTLGKPFFEEKGKITGQKEIGTNTTQISYSSNGTMNGNIPVTTSGNFVSISNGNNVTYNHGQALVTAKDGTEIANYTFLAVGKISEEGKPIFNGISVYSTNSTGKLGFLNNMVGIFKVELDKMGNFVNKEWDWK
;
A
#
# COMPACT_ATOMS: atom_id res chain seq x y z
N MET A 1 -63.11 -16.92 -25.11
CA MET A 1 -63.61 -15.85 -24.23
C MET A 1 -62.59 -15.65 -23.12
N ASN A 2 -62.29 -14.49 -22.88
CA ASN A 2 -61.19 -13.79 -22.28
C ASN A 2 -60.94 -14.08 -20.81
N ASN A 3 -59.72 -14.28 -20.41
CA ASN A 3 -59.02 -13.61 -19.29
C ASN A 3 -57.79 -14.41 -18.80
N GLY A 4 -56.62 -13.95 -19.08
CA GLY A 4 -55.42 -14.56 -18.58
C GLY A 4 -54.11 -13.81 -18.89
N ASN A 5 -54.12 -12.47 -19.01
CA ASN A 5 -52.89 -11.73 -19.38
C ASN A 5 -52.52 -10.59 -18.41
N GLY A 6 -53.11 -10.52 -17.21
CA GLY A 6 -52.86 -9.40 -16.30
C GLY A 6 -51.84 -9.65 -15.16
N THR A 7 -51.59 -10.91 -14.82
CA THR A 7 -50.83 -11.25 -13.61
C THR A 7 -49.32 -11.48 -13.85
N VAL A 8 -48.93 -11.79 -15.05
CA VAL A 8 -47.51 -12.09 -15.34
C VAL A 8 -46.66 -10.82 -15.45
N LYS A 9 -47.25 -9.67 -15.88
CA LYS A 9 -46.49 -8.40 -16.01
C LYS A 9 -46.21 -7.70 -14.68
N LEU A 10 -47.00 -7.98 -13.64
CA LEU A 10 -46.77 -7.36 -12.33
C LEU A 10 -45.67 -8.05 -11.52
N LEU A 11 -45.47 -9.37 -11.69
CA LEU A 11 -44.43 -10.12 -11.01
C LEU A 11 -43.02 -9.81 -11.55
N SER A 12 -42.90 -9.53 -12.86
CA SER A 12 -41.59 -9.22 -13.44
C SER A 12 -41.06 -7.83 -13.05
N LEU A 13 -41.96 -6.88 -12.82
CA LEU A 13 -41.57 -5.51 -12.46
C LEU A 13 -41.11 -5.39 -11.00
N THR A 14 -41.73 -6.15 -10.11
CA THR A 14 -41.35 -6.16 -8.68
C THR A 14 -40.02 -6.87 -8.47
N LEU A 15 -39.70 -7.89 -9.25
CA LEU A 15 -38.42 -8.61 -9.14
C LEU A 15 -37.23 -7.77 -9.62
N VAL A 16 -37.41 -7.01 -10.71
CA VAL A 16 -36.36 -6.14 -11.24
C VAL A 16 -36.02 -4.97 -10.28
N ILE A 17 -37.04 -4.39 -9.63
CA ILE A 17 -36.83 -3.30 -8.66
C ILE A 17 -36.10 -3.79 -7.43
N SER A 18 -36.40 -5.01 -6.95
CA SER A 18 -35.71 -5.57 -5.77
C SER A 18 -34.22 -5.87 -6.04
N ILE A 19 -33.87 -6.35 -7.23
CA ILE A 19 -32.48 -6.64 -7.60
C ILE A 19 -31.67 -5.34 -7.78
N THR A 20 -32.30 -4.31 -8.34
CA THR A 20 -31.59 -3.02 -8.55
C THR A 20 -31.30 -2.30 -7.23
N VAL A 21 -32.22 -2.39 -6.25
CA VAL A 21 -32.01 -1.80 -4.92
C VAL A 21 -30.93 -2.53 -4.14
N ILE A 22 -30.85 -3.86 -4.23
CA ILE A 22 -29.80 -4.65 -3.55
C ILE A 22 -28.42 -4.37 -4.16
N LEU A 23 -28.30 -4.21 -5.47
CA LEU A 23 -27.07 -3.83 -6.14
C LEU A 23 -26.62 -2.39 -5.77
N ALA A 24 -27.53 -1.45 -5.65
CA ALA A 24 -27.23 -0.09 -5.24
C ALA A 24 -26.73 -0.02 -3.78
N LEU A 25 -27.38 -0.75 -2.88
CA LEU A 25 -26.96 -0.81 -1.47
C LEU A 25 -25.61 -1.53 -1.29
N GLY A 26 -25.31 -2.51 -2.14
CA GLY A 26 -24.02 -3.22 -2.11
C GLY A 26 -22.83 -2.35 -2.61
N GLN A 27 -23.08 -1.40 -3.49
CA GLN A 27 -22.03 -0.50 -3.98
C GLN A 27 -21.72 0.64 -3.01
N GLU A 28 -22.71 1.15 -2.30
CA GLU A 28 -22.49 2.23 -1.32
C GLU A 28 -21.70 1.77 -0.08
N THR A 29 -21.86 0.52 0.37
CA THR A 29 -21.10 -0.02 1.52
C THR A 29 -19.62 -0.18 1.22
N ASN A 30 -19.22 -0.51 -0.01
CA ASN A 30 -17.81 -0.63 -0.39
C ASN A 30 -17.11 0.73 -0.50
N THR A 31 -17.80 1.77 -0.94
CA THR A 31 -17.23 3.12 -1.03
C THR A 31 -17.01 3.76 0.34
N ILE A 32 -17.93 3.55 1.28
CA ILE A 32 -17.85 4.07 2.66
C ILE A 32 -16.67 3.43 3.42
N THR A 33 -16.43 2.13 3.26
CA THR A 33 -15.35 1.42 3.97
C THR A 33 -13.95 1.88 3.54
N LEU A 34 -13.73 2.12 2.26
CA LEU A 34 -12.44 2.62 1.75
C LEU A 34 -12.15 4.07 2.17
N THR A 35 -13.16 4.92 2.14
CA THR A 35 -13.02 6.33 2.54
C THR A 35 -12.77 6.44 4.05
N THR A 36 -13.42 5.62 4.86
CA THR A 36 -13.28 5.61 6.31
C THR A 36 -11.87 5.14 6.73
N PHE A 37 -11.29 4.14 6.08
CA PHE A 37 -9.96 3.65 6.42
C PHE A 37 -8.86 4.69 6.12
N ALA A 38 -8.91 5.35 4.98
CA ALA A 38 -7.98 6.42 4.63
C ALA A 38 -8.13 7.65 5.54
N GLN A 39 -9.34 7.93 6.01
CA GLN A 39 -9.63 9.02 6.95
C GLN A 39 -9.14 8.73 8.37
N THR A 40 -9.04 7.44 8.76
CA THR A 40 -8.61 7.01 10.10
C THR A 40 -7.08 7.11 10.26
N LEU A 41 -6.30 6.94 9.21
CA LEU A 41 -4.84 6.99 9.27
C LEU A 41 -4.26 8.41 9.28
N GLY A 42 -5.06 9.42 8.89
CA GLY A 42 -4.63 10.81 8.85
C GLY A 42 -3.58 11.11 7.77
N LYS A 43 -2.75 12.12 8.00
CA LYS A 43 -1.69 12.51 7.07
C LYS A 43 -0.50 11.55 7.22
N PRO A 44 0.07 11.04 6.11
CA PRO A 44 1.29 10.25 6.19
C PRO A 44 2.44 11.08 6.76
N PHE A 45 3.25 10.46 7.62
CA PHE A 45 4.48 11.10 8.12
C PHE A 45 5.62 10.99 7.13
N PHE A 46 5.59 9.97 6.25
CA PHE A 46 6.59 9.75 5.22
C PHE A 46 5.94 9.55 3.85
N GLU A 47 6.39 10.33 2.89
CA GLU A 47 6.04 10.18 1.48
C GLU A 47 7.31 10.16 0.64
N GLU A 48 7.46 9.14 -0.22
CA GLU A 48 8.64 9.02 -1.07
C GLU A 48 8.29 8.51 -2.47
N LYS A 49 9.16 8.85 -3.41
CA LYS A 49 9.17 8.32 -4.78
C LYS A 49 10.54 7.74 -5.07
N GLY A 50 10.56 6.56 -5.64
CA GLY A 50 11.80 5.86 -5.90
C GLY A 50 11.70 4.90 -7.07
N LYS A 51 12.74 4.11 -7.20
CA LYS A 51 12.82 3.06 -8.22
C LYS A 51 13.59 1.85 -7.72
N ILE A 52 13.29 0.72 -8.31
CA ILE A 52 14.10 -0.50 -8.21
C ILE A 52 15.43 -0.25 -8.93
N THR A 53 16.54 -0.50 -8.24
CA THR A 53 17.91 -0.29 -8.75
C THR A 53 18.62 -1.59 -9.09
N GLY A 54 18.11 -2.72 -8.62
CA GLY A 54 18.67 -4.03 -8.93
C GLY A 54 17.73 -5.16 -8.51
N GLN A 55 17.83 -6.27 -9.25
CA GLN A 55 17.11 -7.51 -8.93
C GLN A 55 18.05 -8.70 -9.19
N LYS A 56 18.04 -9.66 -8.29
CA LYS A 56 18.83 -10.89 -8.40
C LYS A 56 18.00 -12.06 -7.88
N GLU A 57 17.80 -13.09 -8.68
CA GLU A 57 17.24 -14.35 -8.24
C GLU A 57 18.24 -15.05 -7.30
N ILE A 58 17.80 -15.45 -6.12
CA ILE A 58 18.65 -16.05 -5.08
C ILE A 58 18.16 -17.43 -4.66
N GLY A 59 17.04 -17.89 -5.20
CA GLY A 59 16.45 -19.21 -4.96
C GLY A 59 15.14 -19.38 -5.70
N THR A 60 14.55 -20.57 -5.61
CA THR A 60 13.25 -20.85 -6.22
C THR A 60 12.21 -19.87 -5.67
N ASN A 61 11.53 -19.15 -6.57
CA ASN A 61 10.53 -18.14 -6.23
C ASN A 61 11.04 -17.02 -5.30
N THR A 62 12.36 -16.82 -5.20
CA THR A 62 12.97 -15.91 -4.24
C THR A 62 13.90 -14.93 -4.97
N THR A 63 13.60 -13.65 -4.84
CA THR A 63 14.35 -12.57 -5.50
C THR A 63 14.83 -11.56 -4.47
N GLN A 64 16.10 -11.21 -4.50
CA GLN A 64 16.65 -10.06 -3.80
C GLN A 64 16.48 -8.82 -4.66
N ILE A 65 15.96 -7.75 -4.08
CA ILE A 65 15.64 -6.50 -4.76
C ILE A 65 16.31 -5.35 -4.01
N SER A 66 16.97 -4.46 -4.76
CA SER A 66 17.54 -3.22 -4.25
C SER A 66 16.75 -2.03 -4.77
N TYR A 67 16.64 -0.97 -3.99
CA TYR A 67 15.91 0.23 -4.38
C TYR A 67 16.53 1.50 -3.79
N SER A 68 16.19 2.63 -4.39
CA SER A 68 16.50 3.95 -3.86
C SER A 68 15.34 4.92 -4.10
N SER A 69 15.21 5.90 -3.22
CA SER A 69 14.16 6.91 -3.29
C SER A 69 14.59 8.26 -2.76
N ASN A 70 13.76 9.25 -3.04
CA ASN A 70 13.76 10.56 -2.42
C ASN A 70 12.39 10.81 -1.83
N GLY A 71 12.35 11.39 -0.65
CA GLY A 71 11.10 11.61 0.05
C GLY A 71 11.15 12.78 1.01
N THR A 72 10.03 12.93 1.72
CA THR A 72 9.86 13.95 2.75
C THR A 72 9.19 13.33 3.97
N MET A 73 9.78 13.51 5.13
CA MET A 73 9.21 13.14 6.42
C MET A 73 8.59 14.35 7.11
N ASN A 74 7.47 14.14 7.82
CA ASN A 74 6.70 15.18 8.51
C ASN A 74 6.38 16.40 7.64
N GLY A 75 6.34 16.21 6.30
CA GLY A 75 6.02 17.26 5.33
C GLY A 75 7.14 18.26 5.03
N ASN A 76 8.25 18.28 5.79
CA ASN A 76 9.29 19.31 5.67
C ASN A 76 10.73 18.80 5.84
N ILE A 77 10.97 17.52 6.14
CA ILE A 77 12.31 16.95 6.29
C ILE A 77 12.64 16.16 5.02
N PRO A 78 13.42 16.71 4.07
CA PRO A 78 13.81 15.98 2.87
C PRO A 78 14.81 14.89 3.22
N VAL A 79 14.56 13.69 2.69
CA VAL A 79 15.38 12.51 2.93
C VAL A 79 15.67 11.75 1.64
N THR A 80 16.71 10.93 1.67
CA THR A 80 16.99 9.88 0.68
C THR A 80 16.92 8.53 1.38
N THR A 81 16.43 7.51 0.67
CA THR A 81 16.37 6.15 1.18
C THR A 81 17.12 5.22 0.23
N SER A 82 17.87 4.28 0.78
CA SER A 82 18.40 3.15 0.05
C SER A 82 18.17 1.87 0.86
N GLY A 83 17.69 0.83 0.18
CA GLY A 83 17.33 -0.40 0.85
C GLY A 83 17.40 -1.62 -0.04
N ASN A 84 17.26 -2.76 0.60
CA ASN A 84 17.13 -4.04 -0.05
C ASN A 84 16.11 -4.92 0.68
N PHE A 85 15.50 -5.80 -0.06
CA PHE A 85 14.56 -6.78 0.48
C PHE A 85 14.59 -8.08 -0.30
N VAL A 86 14.10 -9.12 0.34
CA VAL A 86 13.82 -10.41 -0.27
C VAL A 86 12.32 -10.51 -0.53
N SER A 87 11.98 -10.83 -1.76
CA SER A 87 10.62 -11.10 -2.21
C SER A 87 10.46 -12.59 -2.48
N ILE A 88 9.51 -13.22 -1.83
CA ILE A 88 9.20 -14.64 -1.96
C ILE A 88 7.81 -14.78 -2.59
N SER A 89 7.75 -15.34 -3.80
CA SER A 89 6.46 -15.60 -4.47
C SER A 89 5.77 -16.79 -3.82
N ASN A 90 4.51 -16.60 -3.42
CA ASN A 90 3.65 -17.66 -2.86
C ASN A 90 2.63 -18.19 -3.89
N GLY A 91 2.84 -17.91 -5.18
CA GLY A 91 1.82 -18.16 -6.20
C GLY A 91 0.65 -17.16 -6.13
N ASN A 92 -0.36 -17.33 -7.01
CA ASN A 92 -1.59 -16.53 -7.03
C ASN A 92 -1.37 -15.01 -7.00
N ASN A 93 -0.27 -14.52 -7.61
CA ASN A 93 0.09 -13.10 -7.62
C ASN A 93 0.30 -12.48 -6.22
N VAL A 94 0.68 -13.29 -5.23
CA VAL A 94 1.00 -12.86 -3.87
C VAL A 94 2.49 -13.02 -3.61
N THR A 95 3.11 -12.02 -3.00
CA THR A 95 4.49 -12.08 -2.51
C THR A 95 4.58 -11.73 -1.04
N TYR A 96 5.50 -12.39 -0.32
CA TYR A 96 5.93 -12.00 1.02
C TYR A 96 7.28 -11.31 0.90
N ASN A 97 7.39 -10.14 1.52
CA ASN A 97 8.56 -9.29 1.38
C ASN A 97 9.08 -8.91 2.76
N HIS A 98 10.38 -9.01 2.96
CA HIS A 98 11.04 -8.54 4.17
C HIS A 98 12.37 -7.89 3.81
N GLY A 99 12.67 -6.79 4.46
CA GLY A 99 13.86 -6.03 4.11
C GLY A 99 14.25 -4.99 5.13
N GLN A 100 15.24 -4.22 4.73
CA GLN A 100 15.79 -3.13 5.52
C GLN A 100 16.19 -1.96 4.63
N ALA A 101 16.24 -0.79 5.22
CA ALA A 101 16.73 0.39 4.54
C ALA A 101 17.39 1.39 5.48
N LEU A 102 18.20 2.24 4.88
CA LEU A 102 18.83 3.39 5.47
C LEU A 102 18.13 4.64 4.96
N VAL A 103 17.67 5.48 5.86
CA VAL A 103 17.16 6.82 5.58
C VAL A 103 18.24 7.81 5.98
N THR A 104 18.58 8.73 5.08
CA THR A 104 19.56 9.78 5.32
C THR A 104 18.87 11.14 5.11
N ALA A 105 18.97 12.03 6.08
CA ALA A 105 18.57 13.41 5.88
C ALA A 105 19.37 14.03 4.71
N LYS A 106 18.72 14.82 3.86
CA LYS A 106 19.35 15.29 2.62
C LYS A 106 20.61 16.14 2.83
N ASP A 107 20.76 16.73 4.01
CA ASP A 107 21.98 17.46 4.41
C ASP A 107 23.11 16.52 4.90
N GLY A 108 22.87 15.20 4.95
CA GLY A 108 23.84 14.18 5.37
C GLY A 108 24.10 14.13 6.86
N THR A 109 23.42 14.93 7.67
CA THR A 109 23.74 15.07 9.10
C THR A 109 23.17 13.98 9.99
N GLU A 110 22.09 13.33 9.56
CA GLU A 110 21.37 12.35 10.36
C GLU A 110 20.95 11.14 9.54
N ILE A 111 20.94 10.00 10.20
CA ILE A 111 20.53 8.72 9.62
C ILE A 111 19.57 7.98 10.52
N ALA A 112 18.69 7.20 9.92
CA ALA A 112 17.85 6.22 10.58
C ALA A 112 17.84 4.92 9.78
N ASN A 113 17.68 3.80 10.45
CA ASN A 113 17.44 2.50 9.83
C ASN A 113 15.98 2.11 10.02
N TYR A 114 15.45 1.32 9.12
CA TYR A 114 14.22 0.58 9.38
C TYR A 114 14.26 -0.82 8.77
N THR A 115 13.56 -1.72 9.41
CA THR A 115 13.22 -3.03 8.86
C THR A 115 11.74 -3.06 8.53
N PHE A 116 11.34 -3.89 7.58
CA PHE A 116 9.94 -3.98 7.19
C PHE A 116 9.52 -5.38 6.78
N LEU A 117 8.21 -5.62 6.89
CA LEU A 117 7.50 -6.78 6.39
C LEU A 117 6.32 -6.30 5.55
N ALA A 118 6.09 -6.93 4.39
CA ALA A 118 4.98 -6.57 3.52
C ALA A 118 4.40 -7.77 2.78
N VAL A 119 3.12 -7.66 2.44
CA VAL A 119 2.45 -8.52 1.46
C VAL A 119 2.26 -7.72 0.18
N GLY A 120 2.77 -8.26 -0.93
CA GLY A 120 2.56 -7.74 -2.27
C GLY A 120 1.43 -8.49 -2.97
N LYS A 121 0.60 -7.75 -3.72
CA LYS A 121 -0.48 -8.29 -4.56
C LYS A 121 -0.57 -7.48 -5.84
N ILE A 122 -1.11 -8.09 -6.88
CA ILE A 122 -1.49 -7.37 -8.10
C ILE A 122 -2.89 -6.81 -7.90
N SER A 123 -3.07 -5.51 -8.11
CA SER A 123 -4.38 -4.85 -8.07
C SER A 123 -5.24 -5.24 -9.27
N GLU A 124 -6.53 -4.90 -9.24
CA GLU A 124 -7.46 -5.09 -10.36
C GLU A 124 -7.00 -4.36 -11.64
N GLU A 125 -6.27 -3.25 -11.48
CA GLU A 125 -5.66 -2.49 -12.59
C GLU A 125 -4.34 -3.12 -13.11
N GLY A 126 -3.90 -4.25 -12.56
CA GLY A 126 -2.66 -4.92 -12.93
C GLY A 126 -1.39 -4.26 -12.36
N LYS A 127 -1.51 -3.42 -11.34
CA LYS A 127 -0.37 -2.77 -10.68
C LYS A 127 0.04 -3.55 -9.42
N PRO A 128 1.33 -3.78 -9.17
CA PRO A 128 1.78 -4.30 -7.89
C PRO A 128 1.54 -3.28 -6.76
N ILE A 129 0.90 -3.75 -5.70
CA ILE A 129 0.66 -2.99 -4.48
C ILE A 129 1.23 -3.79 -3.31
N PHE A 130 1.97 -3.11 -2.43
CA PHE A 130 2.52 -3.69 -1.21
C PHE A 130 1.96 -2.95 -0.01
N ASN A 131 1.45 -3.71 0.96
CA ASN A 131 1.02 -3.18 2.25
C ASN A 131 1.85 -3.85 3.33
N GLY A 132 2.35 -3.06 4.28
CA GLY A 132 3.26 -3.58 5.28
C GLY A 132 3.40 -2.71 6.50
N ILE A 133 4.33 -3.15 7.35
CA ILE A 133 4.77 -2.45 8.55
C ILE A 133 6.27 -2.23 8.50
N SER A 134 6.72 -1.14 9.09
CA SER A 134 8.12 -0.80 9.29
C SER A 134 8.41 -0.55 10.76
N VAL A 135 9.62 -0.86 11.18
CA VAL A 135 10.12 -0.56 12.51
C VAL A 135 11.40 0.23 12.38
N TYR A 136 11.39 1.44 12.87
CA TYR A 136 12.49 2.39 12.79
C TYR A 136 13.39 2.35 14.02
N SER A 137 14.67 2.68 13.79
CA SER A 137 15.65 2.85 14.83
C SER A 137 16.66 3.92 14.40
N THR A 138 17.00 4.83 15.31
CA THR A 138 18.00 5.87 15.09
C THR A 138 18.65 6.28 16.40
N ASN A 139 19.91 6.70 16.31
CA ASN A 139 20.61 7.38 17.40
C ASN A 139 20.62 8.91 17.19
N SER A 140 19.99 9.40 16.13
CA SER A 140 19.86 10.84 15.87
C SER A 140 19.00 11.50 16.95
N THR A 141 19.40 12.68 17.38
CA THR A 141 18.66 13.49 18.37
C THR A 141 18.04 14.74 17.76
N GLY A 142 18.25 14.98 16.48
CA GLY A 142 17.74 16.13 15.74
C GLY A 142 16.48 15.80 14.93
N LYS A 143 16.51 16.12 13.63
CA LYS A 143 15.36 16.05 12.71
C LYS A 143 14.78 14.63 12.58
N LEU A 144 15.62 13.60 12.61
CA LEU A 144 15.22 12.19 12.50
C LEU A 144 15.05 11.50 13.85
N GLY A 145 15.29 12.18 14.97
CA GLY A 145 15.19 11.62 16.32
C GLY A 145 13.79 11.05 16.64
N PHE A 146 12.73 11.59 16.04
CA PHE A 146 11.35 11.08 16.22
C PHE A 146 11.16 9.64 15.70
N LEU A 147 12.05 9.15 14.83
CA LEU A 147 11.99 7.78 14.29
C LEU A 147 12.47 6.72 15.28
N ASN A 148 13.01 7.10 16.44
CA ASN A 148 13.50 6.12 17.38
C ASN A 148 12.37 5.28 17.99
N ASN A 149 12.41 3.95 17.77
CA ASN A 149 11.38 2.99 18.18
C ASN A 149 9.98 3.24 17.56
N MET A 150 9.91 3.93 16.42
CA MET A 150 8.66 4.21 15.72
C MET A 150 8.25 2.98 14.89
N VAL A 151 6.94 2.72 14.88
CA VAL A 151 6.32 1.71 14.00
C VAL A 151 5.46 2.44 12.98
N GLY A 152 5.66 2.10 11.71
CA GLY A 152 4.88 2.64 10.61
C GLY A 152 4.01 1.58 9.93
N ILE A 153 2.91 2.02 9.33
CA ILE A 153 2.11 1.25 8.38
C ILE A 153 2.29 1.90 7.03
N PHE A 154 2.60 1.12 6.01
CA PHE A 154 2.86 1.69 4.69
C PHE A 154 2.07 1.04 3.56
N LYS A 155 1.91 1.80 2.48
CA LYS A 155 1.43 1.34 1.19
C LYS A 155 2.38 1.81 0.09
N VAL A 156 2.86 0.86 -0.72
CA VAL A 156 3.66 1.11 -1.92
C VAL A 156 2.87 0.72 -3.15
N GLU A 157 2.88 1.59 -4.16
CA GLU A 157 2.38 1.29 -5.51
C GLU A 157 3.55 1.34 -6.48
N LEU A 158 3.70 0.28 -7.27
CA LEU A 158 4.79 0.10 -8.24
C LEU A 158 4.25 0.15 -9.67
N ASP A 159 4.97 0.81 -10.57
CA ASP A 159 4.68 0.76 -12.00
C ASP A 159 5.47 -0.35 -12.71
N LYS A 160 5.15 -0.57 -14.00
CA LYS A 160 5.81 -1.60 -14.83
C LYS A 160 7.29 -1.30 -15.12
N MET A 161 7.75 -0.07 -14.89
CA MET A 161 9.15 0.35 -15.11
C MET A 161 9.98 0.27 -13.82
N GLY A 162 9.38 -0.19 -12.71
CA GLY A 162 10.03 -0.30 -11.42
C GLY A 162 10.06 1.01 -10.63
N ASN A 163 9.34 2.05 -11.06
CA ASN A 163 9.18 3.23 -10.24
C ASN A 163 8.07 2.99 -9.20
N PHE A 164 8.22 3.58 -8.03
CA PHE A 164 7.24 3.42 -6.97
C PHE A 164 6.93 4.73 -6.24
N VAL A 165 5.75 4.74 -5.64
CA VAL A 165 5.32 5.74 -4.65
C VAL A 165 5.02 5.00 -3.35
N ASN A 166 5.59 5.48 -2.26
CA ASN A 166 5.32 5.00 -0.91
C ASN A 166 4.66 6.10 -0.08
N LYS A 167 3.68 5.70 0.72
CA LYS A 167 3.10 6.52 1.80
C LYS A 167 3.09 5.70 3.07
N GLU A 168 3.48 6.34 4.17
CA GLU A 168 3.60 5.68 5.45
C GLU A 168 3.00 6.51 6.58
N TRP A 169 2.27 5.86 7.45
CA TRP A 169 1.57 6.44 8.60
C TRP A 169 2.10 5.86 9.90
N ASP A 170 2.17 6.71 10.91
CA ASP A 170 2.52 6.32 12.26
C ASP A 170 1.44 5.39 12.84
N TRP A 171 1.86 4.24 13.34
CA TRP A 171 0.99 3.34 14.09
C TRP A 171 0.92 3.83 15.55
N LYS A 172 -0.17 4.49 15.89
CA LYS A 172 -0.49 4.93 17.25
C LYS A 172 -1.37 3.95 17.97
#